data_8c4b1f56a30e9c60e1e0b0ac496edb27
#
_entry.id   8c4b1f56a30e9c60e1e0b0ac496edb27
#
_cell.length_a   1.000
_cell.length_b   1.000
_cell.length_c   1.000
_cell.angle_alpha   90.00
_cell.angle_beta   90.00
_cell.angle_gamma   90.00
#
_symmetry.space_group_name_H-M   'P 1'
#
loop_
_entity.id
_entity.type
_entity.pdbx_description
1 polymer ?
#
loop_
_entity_poly.entity_id
_entity_poly.type
_entity_poly.pdbx_seq_one_letter_code
_entity_poly.pdbx_strand_id
1 'polypeptide(L)'
;AREERAQMLKEAKDAKEQIISEAKERANAEYKRKVESALHDIENHKNAAMVELKNQTGKLAIEIAEKVLRKELSNKAEQEAYAHNLATSIDLN
;
A
#
# COMPACT_ATOMS: atom_id res chain seq x y z
N ALA A 1 2.91 -14.39 -67.23
CA ALA A 1 1.75 -14.70 -66.39
C ALA A 1 2.10 -15.61 -65.24
N ARG A 2 2.78 -16.74 -65.49
CA ARG A 2 3.18 -17.68 -64.42
C ARG A 2 4.24 -17.08 -63.50
N GLU A 3 5.18 -16.39 -64.07
CA GLU A 3 6.27 -15.70 -63.29
C GLU A 3 5.70 -14.54 -62.47
N GLU A 4 4.81 -13.78 -63.02
CA GLU A 4 4.13 -12.69 -62.31
C GLU A 4 3.33 -13.21 -61.13
N ARG A 5 2.60 -14.31 -61.34
CA ARG A 5 1.82 -14.95 -60.30
C ARG A 5 2.72 -15.44 -59.15
N ALA A 6 3.84 -16.10 -59.49
CA ALA A 6 4.81 -16.58 -58.51
C ALA A 6 5.41 -15.42 -57.74
N GLN A 7 5.72 -14.31 -58.39
CA GLN A 7 6.26 -13.12 -57.72
C GLN A 7 5.21 -12.49 -56.79
N MET A 8 3.96 -12.38 -57.22
CA MET A 8 2.88 -11.86 -56.40
C MET A 8 2.65 -12.71 -55.15
N LEU A 9 2.69 -14.04 -55.28
CA LEU A 9 2.55 -14.96 -54.18
C LEU A 9 3.72 -14.84 -53.17
N LYS A 10 4.93 -14.68 -53.68
CA LYS A 10 6.10 -14.47 -52.86
C LYS A 10 6.00 -13.16 -52.07
N GLU A 11 5.64 -12.08 -52.72
CA GLU A 11 5.45 -10.78 -52.10
C GLU A 11 4.36 -10.81 -51.04
N ALA A 12 3.24 -11.50 -51.33
CA ALA A 12 2.16 -11.67 -50.38
C ALA A 12 2.59 -12.49 -49.14
N LYS A 13 3.38 -13.54 -49.36
CA LYS A 13 3.94 -14.35 -48.25
C LYS A 13 4.89 -13.54 -47.40
N ASP A 14 5.78 -12.79 -48.05
CA ASP A 14 6.74 -11.94 -47.33
C ASP A 14 6.01 -10.84 -46.55
N ALA A 15 4.99 -10.22 -47.14
CA ALA A 15 4.17 -9.23 -46.46
C ALA A 15 3.44 -9.83 -45.27
N LYS A 16 2.89 -11.05 -45.39
CA LYS A 16 2.25 -11.77 -44.29
C LYS A 16 3.23 -12.02 -43.15
N GLU A 17 4.41 -12.52 -43.48
CA GLU A 17 5.46 -12.79 -42.48
C GLU A 17 5.89 -11.53 -41.75
N GLN A 18 6.03 -10.43 -42.49
CA GLN A 18 6.37 -9.13 -41.94
C GLN A 18 5.27 -8.61 -40.99
N ILE A 19 4.01 -8.71 -41.39
CA ILE A 19 2.88 -8.29 -40.57
C ILE A 19 2.82 -9.10 -39.25
N ILE A 20 2.99 -10.41 -39.36
CA ILE A 20 2.99 -11.29 -38.18
C ILE A 20 4.16 -10.97 -37.24
N SER A 21 5.35 -10.79 -37.81
CA SER A 21 6.54 -10.43 -37.06
C SER A 21 6.36 -9.11 -36.28
N GLU A 22 5.88 -8.09 -36.97
CA GLU A 22 5.62 -6.78 -36.36
C GLU A 22 4.53 -6.84 -35.30
N ALA A 23 3.48 -7.65 -35.55
CA ALA A 23 2.41 -7.86 -34.56
C ALA A 23 2.93 -8.53 -33.29
N LYS A 24 3.80 -9.54 -33.46
CA LYS A 24 4.44 -10.20 -32.30
C LYS A 24 5.34 -9.26 -31.52
N GLU A 25 6.12 -8.44 -32.20
CA GLU A 25 6.97 -7.44 -31.55
C GLU A 25 6.14 -6.43 -30.76
N ARG A 26 5.07 -5.92 -31.36
CA ARG A 26 4.16 -4.99 -30.68
C ARG A 26 3.47 -5.62 -29.49
N ALA A 27 3.01 -6.85 -29.64
CA ALA A 27 2.38 -7.59 -28.54
C ALA A 27 3.36 -7.81 -27.38
N ASN A 28 4.60 -8.16 -27.69
CA ASN A 28 5.64 -8.37 -26.68
C ASN A 28 6.00 -7.06 -25.97
N ALA A 29 6.15 -5.97 -26.72
CA ALA A 29 6.42 -4.65 -26.16
C ALA A 29 5.26 -4.18 -25.26
N GLU A 30 4.03 -4.37 -25.69
CA GLU A 30 2.84 -4.02 -24.90
C GLU A 30 2.73 -4.87 -23.65
N TYR A 31 3.03 -6.16 -23.74
CA TYR A 31 3.07 -7.03 -22.58
C TYR A 31 4.07 -6.53 -21.52
N LYS A 32 5.29 -6.26 -21.95
CA LYS A 32 6.34 -5.73 -21.07
C LYS A 32 5.93 -4.41 -20.44
N ARG A 33 5.37 -3.51 -21.24
CA ARG A 33 4.88 -2.22 -20.75
C ARG A 33 3.82 -2.40 -19.66
N LYS A 34 2.87 -3.30 -19.87
CA LYS A 34 1.80 -3.57 -18.91
C LYS A 34 2.33 -4.20 -17.63
N VAL A 35 3.28 -5.11 -17.73
CA VAL A 35 3.91 -5.71 -16.55
C VAL A 35 4.66 -4.66 -15.74
N GLU A 36 5.45 -3.81 -16.38
CA GLU A 36 6.16 -2.72 -15.71
C GLU A 36 5.19 -1.75 -15.03
N SER A 37 4.12 -1.37 -15.74
CA SER A 37 3.08 -0.50 -15.18
C SER A 37 2.39 -1.14 -13.97
N ALA A 38 2.06 -2.43 -14.06
CA ALA A 38 1.44 -3.16 -12.95
C ALA A 38 2.38 -3.24 -11.74
N LEU A 39 3.65 -3.51 -11.96
CA LEU A 39 4.65 -3.54 -10.88
C LEU A 39 4.80 -2.18 -10.21
N HIS A 40 4.79 -1.11 -11.01
CA HIS A 40 4.84 0.25 -10.48
C HIS A 40 3.60 0.58 -9.64
N ASP A 41 2.42 0.20 -10.12
CA ASP A 41 1.17 0.38 -9.37
C ASP A 41 1.18 -0.39 -8.05
N ILE A 42 1.66 -1.63 -8.06
CA ILE A 42 1.81 -2.44 -6.84
C ILE A 42 2.74 -1.75 -5.85
N GLU A 43 3.87 -1.24 -6.31
CA GLU A 43 4.80 -0.52 -5.43
C GLU A 43 4.16 0.74 -4.83
N ASN A 44 3.43 1.49 -5.63
CA ASN A 44 2.70 2.67 -5.16
C ASN A 44 1.64 2.31 -4.12
N HIS A 45 0.86 1.26 -4.36
CA HIS A 45 -0.15 0.77 -3.42
C HIS A 45 0.48 0.29 -2.11
N LYS A 46 1.59 -0.43 -2.21
CA LYS A 46 2.36 -0.88 -1.04
C LYS A 46 2.84 0.31 -0.22
N ASN A 47 3.43 1.31 -0.86
CA ASN A 47 3.93 2.50 -0.16
C ASN A 47 2.80 3.28 0.51
N ALA A 48 1.67 3.44 -0.16
CA ALA A 48 0.50 4.09 0.40
C ALA A 48 -0.03 3.31 1.62
N ALA A 49 -0.12 1.98 1.53
CA ALA A 49 -0.54 1.14 2.63
C ALA A 49 0.41 1.22 3.82
N MET A 50 1.71 1.28 3.57
CA MET A 50 2.71 1.43 4.64
C MET A 50 2.60 2.77 5.36
N VAL A 51 2.35 3.86 4.62
CA VAL A 51 2.11 5.18 5.23
C VAL A 51 0.86 5.14 6.10
N GLU A 52 -0.23 4.59 5.59
CA GLU A 52 -1.47 4.46 6.35
C GLU A 52 -1.30 3.61 7.59
N LEU A 53 -0.61 2.48 7.48
CA LEU A 53 -0.33 1.60 8.62
C LEU A 53 0.48 2.33 9.69
N LYS A 54 1.51 3.07 9.31
CA LYS A 54 2.30 3.88 10.24
C LYS A 54 1.44 4.93 10.95
N ASN A 55 0.57 5.60 10.21
CA ASN A 55 -0.32 6.61 10.78
C ASN A 55 -1.32 5.99 11.77
N GLN A 56 -1.92 4.86 11.42
CA GLN A 56 -2.84 4.15 12.30
C GLN A 56 -2.15 3.61 13.54
N THR A 57 -0.95 3.05 13.39
CA THR A 57 -0.14 2.55 14.50
C THR A 57 0.24 3.69 15.46
N GLY A 58 0.67 4.82 14.91
CA GLY A 58 0.98 6.01 15.72
C GLY A 58 -0.23 6.53 16.48
N LYS A 59 -1.37 6.61 15.82
CA LYS A 59 -2.64 7.03 16.44
C LYS A 59 -3.04 6.09 17.56
N LEU A 60 -2.96 4.78 17.33
CA LEU A 60 -3.28 3.78 18.34
C LEU A 60 -2.33 3.86 19.54
N ALA A 61 -1.05 4.06 19.30
CA ALA A 61 -0.06 4.24 20.36
C ALA A 61 -0.41 5.45 21.25
N ILE A 62 -0.80 6.56 20.63
CA ILE A 62 -1.22 7.77 21.35
C ILE A 62 -2.50 7.50 22.16
N GLU A 63 -3.49 6.83 21.58
CA GLU A 63 -4.73 6.48 22.28
C GLU A 63 -4.46 5.60 23.51
N ILE A 64 -3.58 4.62 23.39
CA ILE A 64 -3.18 3.76 24.51
C ILE A 64 -2.47 4.60 25.58
N ALA A 65 -1.53 5.44 25.19
CA ALA A 65 -0.80 6.32 26.12
C ALA A 65 -1.76 7.24 26.87
N GLU A 66 -2.73 7.83 26.19
CA GLU A 66 -3.75 8.67 26.82
C GLU A 66 -4.57 7.90 27.86
N LYS A 67 -4.99 6.69 27.54
CA LYS A 67 -5.74 5.83 28.45
C LYS A 67 -4.93 5.46 29.68
N VAL A 68 -3.66 5.11 29.50
CA VAL A 68 -2.75 4.80 30.61
C VAL A 68 -2.57 6.00 31.51
N LEU A 69 -2.33 7.18 30.93
CA LEU A 69 -2.18 8.42 31.68
C LEU A 69 -3.44 8.80 32.45
N ARG A 70 -4.60 8.67 31.86
CA ARG A 70 -5.88 8.95 32.55
C ARG A 70 -6.06 8.04 33.74
N LYS A 71 -5.77 6.75 33.58
CA LYS A 71 -5.86 5.78 34.67
C LYS A 71 -4.90 6.13 35.82
N GLU A 72 -3.65 6.46 35.50
CA GLU A 72 -2.66 6.85 36.50
C GLU A 72 -3.06 8.12 37.23
N LEU A 73 -3.57 9.13 36.54
CA LEU A 73 -4.04 10.35 37.17
C LEU A 73 -5.26 10.11 38.03
N SER A 74 -6.17 9.24 37.65
CA SER A 74 -7.32 8.84 38.44
C SER A 74 -6.90 8.12 39.69
N ASN A 75 -5.97 7.15 39.61
CA ASN A 75 -5.42 6.43 40.75
C ASN A 75 -4.71 7.37 41.72
N LYS A 76 -3.94 8.33 41.21
CA LYS A 76 -3.27 9.33 42.04
C LYS A 76 -4.26 10.20 42.78
N ALA A 77 -5.32 10.68 42.11
CA ALA A 77 -6.36 11.47 42.77
C ALA A 77 -7.08 10.70 43.85
N GLU A 78 -7.39 9.42 43.64
CA GLU A 78 -7.98 8.55 44.66
C GLU A 78 -7.07 8.34 45.85
N GLN A 79 -5.78 8.13 45.64
CA GLN A 79 -4.80 7.98 46.68
C GLN A 79 -4.64 9.25 47.51
N GLU A 80 -4.62 10.41 46.85
CA GLU A 80 -4.54 11.70 47.54
C GLU A 80 -5.80 11.97 48.37
N ALA A 81 -6.98 11.65 47.84
CA ALA A 81 -8.23 11.80 48.59
C ALA A 81 -8.27 10.87 49.80
N TYR A 82 -7.84 9.62 49.64
CA TYR A 82 -7.76 8.66 50.72
C TYR A 82 -6.79 9.14 51.85
N ALA A 83 -5.61 9.59 51.48
CA ALA A 83 -4.63 10.12 52.41
C ALA A 83 -5.14 11.36 53.14
N HIS A 84 -5.80 12.27 52.43
CA HIS A 84 -6.42 13.45 53.01
C HIS A 84 -7.51 13.09 54.04
N ASN A 85 -8.42 12.18 53.66
CA ASN A 85 -9.49 11.72 54.54
C ASN A 85 -8.93 11.03 55.81
N LEU A 86 -7.90 10.23 55.64
CA LEU A 86 -7.25 9.55 56.75
C LEU A 86 -6.58 10.56 57.72
N ALA A 87 -5.88 11.54 57.18
CA ALA A 87 -5.27 12.60 57.97
C ALA A 87 -6.33 13.41 58.71
N THR A 88 -7.43 13.76 58.06
CA THR A 88 -8.55 14.48 58.69
C THR A 88 -9.17 13.66 59.82
N SER A 89 -9.33 12.36 59.63
CA SER A 89 -9.85 11.45 60.64
C SER A 89 -8.93 11.37 61.86
N ILE A 90 -7.63 11.37 61.68
CA ILE A 90 -6.66 11.37 62.77
C ILE A 90 -6.69 12.69 63.51
N ASP A 91 -6.79 13.82 62.85
CA ASP A 91 -6.84 15.15 63.47
C ASP A 91 -8.10 15.36 64.29
N LEU A 92 -9.19 14.72 63.96
CA LEU A 92 -10.46 14.79 64.69
C LEU A 92 -10.46 13.96 65.99
N ASN A 93 -9.58 13.01 66.08
CA ASN A 93 -9.43 12.15 67.24
C ASN A 93 -8.35 12.70 68.15
#